data_b927eb4c04d63c0a1e809faa82c95ead
#
_entry.id   b927eb4c04d63c0a1e809faa82c95ead
#
_cell.length_a   1.000
_cell.length_b   1.000
_cell.length_c   1.000
_cell.angle_alpha   90.00
_cell.angle_beta   90.00
_cell.angle_gamma   90.00
#
_symmetry.space_group_name_H-M   'P 1'
#
loop_
_entity.id
_entity.type
_entity.pdbx_description
1 polymer ?
#
loop_
_entity_poly.entity_id
_entity_poly.type
_entity_poly.pdbx_seq_one_letter_code
_entity_poly.pdbx_strand_id
1 'polypeptide(L)'
;MNLQSLLAARAEAGKPVRIGLIGAGKFGSMFLAQVPSIGGLEVALICDRDIIRAKAACRTVGWDAGRIARTQFAERGSDACVDERVEVVVEATGDSGAGIAHALAAIGAGKPIVMVNVEADALAGPFLAAKAREAGVIYSLAYGDQPALIAEMVDWARSAGFFVAAAGKGTKYLPAYHTVTPDGVWEHYGLTAEEAKKARHELANVQFVSRWHQIGDRDGGGGQCLRS
;
A
#
# COMPACT_ATOMS: atom_id res chain seq x y z
N MET A 1 -13.52 -13.24 11.47
CA MET A 1 -12.22 -13.64 12.07
C MET A 1 -11.78 -12.51 13.00
N ASN A 2 -11.32 -12.80 14.21
CA ASN A 2 -10.82 -11.76 15.13
C ASN A 2 -9.30 -11.63 14.97
N LEU A 3 -8.87 -10.73 14.09
CA LEU A 3 -7.44 -10.50 13.80
C LEU A 3 -6.68 -9.98 15.02
N GLN A 4 -7.33 -9.17 15.87
CA GLN A 4 -6.71 -8.67 17.09
C GLN A 4 -6.35 -9.80 18.05
N SER A 5 -7.24 -10.78 18.25
CA SER A 5 -6.95 -11.92 19.10
C SER A 5 -5.79 -12.77 18.58
N LEU A 6 -5.67 -12.91 17.26
CA LEU A 6 -4.55 -13.64 16.65
C LEU A 6 -3.22 -12.91 16.85
N LEU A 7 -3.20 -11.58 16.71
CA LEU A 7 -2.00 -10.77 16.99
C LEU A 7 -1.63 -10.80 18.48
N ALA A 8 -2.62 -10.71 19.37
CA ALA A 8 -2.41 -10.81 20.82
C ALA A 8 -1.77 -12.15 21.21
N ALA A 9 -2.28 -13.27 20.68
CA ALA A 9 -1.69 -14.58 20.89
C ALA A 9 -0.25 -14.68 20.39
N ARG A 10 0.09 -14.03 19.24
CA ARG A 10 1.47 -13.93 18.77
C ARG A 10 2.36 -13.13 19.72
N ALA A 11 1.84 -12.03 20.28
CA ALA A 11 2.55 -11.22 21.29
C ALA A 11 2.82 -12.02 22.56
N GLU A 12 1.81 -12.69 23.10
CA GLU A 12 1.91 -13.53 24.30
C GLU A 12 2.91 -14.69 24.13
N ALA A 13 2.95 -15.29 22.93
CA ALA A 13 3.91 -16.33 22.59
C ALA A 13 5.35 -15.79 22.35
N GLY A 14 5.59 -14.48 22.42
CA GLY A 14 6.87 -13.87 22.11
C GLY A 14 7.30 -14.03 20.65
N LYS A 15 6.33 -14.24 19.74
CA LYS A 15 6.55 -14.47 18.30
C LYS A 15 5.74 -13.45 17.46
N PRO A 16 6.05 -12.15 17.53
CA PRO A 16 5.36 -11.15 16.75
C PRO A 16 5.47 -11.44 15.24
N VAL A 17 4.50 -10.96 14.47
CA VAL A 17 4.59 -10.97 13.00
C VAL A 17 5.67 -9.99 12.60
N ARG A 18 6.67 -10.47 11.85
CA ARG A 18 7.85 -9.69 11.48
C ARG A 18 7.70 -9.16 10.06
N ILE A 19 7.69 -7.84 9.95
CA ILE A 19 7.46 -7.10 8.72
C ILE A 19 8.79 -6.66 8.10
N GLY A 20 8.90 -6.80 6.79
CA GLY A 20 9.85 -6.08 5.95
C GLY A 20 9.14 -4.94 5.24
N LEU A 21 9.44 -3.70 5.60
CA LEU A 21 8.87 -2.51 4.96
C LEU A 21 9.79 -2.04 3.82
N ILE A 22 9.25 -1.91 2.63
CA ILE A 22 9.94 -1.33 1.47
C ILE A 22 9.36 0.05 1.18
N GLY A 23 10.17 1.08 1.39
CA GLY A 23 9.78 2.49 1.26
C GLY A 23 9.37 3.13 2.59
N ALA A 24 10.22 4.00 3.11
CA ALA A 24 9.98 4.82 4.30
C ALA A 24 9.52 6.24 3.93
N GLY A 25 8.75 6.37 2.84
CA GLY A 25 8.13 7.61 2.39
C GLY A 25 6.95 8.02 3.28
N LYS A 26 6.01 8.80 2.72
CA LYS A 26 4.85 9.32 3.46
C LYS A 26 4.02 8.20 4.08
N PHE A 27 3.61 7.20 3.28
CA PHE A 27 2.83 6.07 3.79
C PHE A 27 3.65 5.24 4.77
N GLY A 28 4.91 4.88 4.42
CA GLY A 28 5.78 4.11 5.32
C GLY A 28 5.93 4.77 6.68
N SER A 29 6.11 6.10 6.72
CA SER A 29 6.17 6.86 7.98
C SER A 29 4.88 6.79 8.79
N MET A 30 3.71 6.85 8.13
CA MET A 30 2.41 6.69 8.81
C MET A 30 2.26 5.28 9.40
N PHE A 31 2.65 4.25 8.66
CA PHE A 31 2.66 2.88 9.15
C PHE A 31 3.61 2.72 10.34
N LEU A 32 4.85 3.24 10.24
CA LEU A 32 5.84 3.22 11.33
C LEU A 32 5.35 3.94 12.59
N ALA A 33 4.54 5.00 12.46
CA ALA A 33 3.94 5.70 13.60
C ALA A 33 2.97 4.81 14.38
N GLN A 34 2.27 3.89 13.71
CA GLN A 34 1.27 3.03 14.32
C GLN A 34 1.86 1.74 14.92
N VAL A 35 2.92 1.21 14.33
CA VAL A 35 3.54 -0.06 14.76
C VAL A 35 3.78 -0.18 16.27
N PRO A 36 4.28 0.86 16.99
CA PRO A 36 4.48 0.78 18.43
C PRO A 36 3.22 0.48 19.25
N SER A 37 2.06 0.82 18.72
CA SER A 37 0.75 0.63 19.38
C SER A 37 0.10 -0.71 19.02
N ILE A 38 0.68 -1.49 18.10
CA ILE A 38 0.13 -2.76 17.65
C ILE A 38 0.88 -3.90 18.29
N GLY A 39 0.29 -4.50 19.33
CA GLY A 39 0.86 -5.70 19.96
C GLY A 39 0.91 -6.88 18.99
N GLY A 40 2.04 -7.61 18.98
CA GLY A 40 2.23 -8.76 18.09
C GLY A 40 2.69 -8.43 16.68
N LEU A 41 3.07 -7.16 16.43
CA LEU A 41 3.67 -6.71 15.17
C LEU A 41 5.04 -6.11 15.40
N GLU A 42 6.02 -6.47 14.58
CA GLU A 42 7.38 -5.92 14.63
C GLU A 42 7.89 -5.63 13.21
N VAL A 43 8.60 -4.51 13.04
CA VAL A 43 9.33 -4.23 11.80
C VAL A 43 10.77 -4.71 11.95
N ALA A 44 11.08 -5.82 11.31
CA ALA A 44 12.41 -6.43 11.37
C ALA A 44 13.41 -5.73 10.42
N LEU A 45 12.92 -5.28 9.26
CA LEU A 45 13.75 -4.67 8.22
C LEU A 45 13.00 -3.51 7.55
N ILE A 46 13.69 -2.40 7.35
CA ILE A 46 13.24 -1.26 6.55
C ILE A 46 14.19 -1.11 5.37
N CYS A 47 13.66 -1.18 4.15
CA CYS A 47 14.38 -0.94 2.91
C CYS A 47 14.01 0.43 2.34
N ASP A 48 14.97 1.30 2.16
CA ASP A 48 14.81 2.58 1.48
C ASP A 48 16.14 2.96 0.83
N ARG A 49 16.09 3.54 -0.37
CA ARG A 49 17.29 4.02 -1.08
C ARG A 49 18.12 5.02 -0.28
N ASP A 50 17.47 5.69 0.68
CA ASP A 50 18.10 6.62 1.61
C ASP A 50 17.90 6.13 3.06
N ILE A 51 18.84 5.34 3.55
CA ILE A 51 18.82 4.81 4.92
C ILE A 51 18.83 5.93 5.97
N ILE A 52 19.51 7.05 5.70
CA ILE A 52 19.58 8.17 6.65
C ILE A 52 18.18 8.77 6.79
N ARG A 53 17.49 8.98 5.67
CA ARG A 53 16.11 9.45 5.66
C ARG A 53 15.16 8.45 6.34
N ALA A 54 15.30 7.16 6.09
CA ALA A 54 14.49 6.13 6.74
C ALA A 54 14.66 6.15 8.28
N LYS A 55 15.88 6.24 8.77
CA LYS A 55 16.16 6.39 10.21
C LYS A 55 15.62 7.70 10.78
N ALA A 56 15.71 8.79 10.02
CA ALA A 56 15.13 10.07 10.42
C ALA A 56 13.59 9.97 10.50
N ALA A 57 12.94 9.31 9.55
CA ALA A 57 11.50 9.06 9.58
C ALA A 57 11.08 8.30 10.86
N CYS A 58 11.81 7.25 11.23
CA CYS A 58 11.55 6.52 12.49
C CYS A 58 11.64 7.45 13.73
N ARG A 59 12.63 8.33 13.79
CA ARG A 59 12.74 9.30 14.90
C ARG A 59 11.58 10.30 14.90
N THR A 60 11.23 10.81 13.72
CA THR A 60 10.13 11.78 13.56
C THR A 60 8.79 11.23 14.04
N VAL A 61 8.56 9.93 13.88
CA VAL A 61 7.33 9.26 14.35
C VAL A 61 7.44 8.72 15.78
N GLY A 62 8.48 9.11 16.52
CA GLY A 62 8.61 8.84 17.94
C GLY A 62 9.23 7.49 18.32
N TRP A 63 9.93 6.82 17.40
CA TRP A 63 10.66 5.60 17.76
C TRP A 63 11.85 5.92 18.66
N ASP A 64 12.00 5.19 19.74
CA ASP A 64 13.16 5.26 20.61
C ASP A 64 14.42 4.66 19.95
N ALA A 65 15.59 5.02 20.50
CA ALA A 65 16.87 4.56 19.99
C ALA A 65 17.02 3.04 20.05
N GLY A 66 16.43 2.39 21.05
CA GLY A 66 16.48 0.94 21.20
C GLY A 66 15.70 0.22 20.12
N ARG A 67 14.52 0.72 19.73
CA ARG A 67 13.73 0.17 18.63
C ARG A 67 14.47 0.34 17.30
N ILE A 68 15.02 1.53 17.04
CA ILE A 68 15.80 1.79 15.83
C ILE A 68 17.03 0.88 15.76
N ALA A 69 17.71 0.65 16.88
CA ALA A 69 18.89 -0.22 16.94
C ALA A 69 18.58 -1.71 16.66
N ARG A 70 17.39 -2.17 17.03
CA ARG A 70 16.94 -3.56 16.74
C ARG A 70 16.44 -3.75 15.30
N THR A 71 15.99 -2.68 14.66
CA THR A 71 15.51 -2.71 13.27
C THR A 71 16.69 -2.69 12.31
N GLN A 72 16.70 -3.58 11.34
CA GLN A 72 17.69 -3.55 10.26
C GLN A 72 17.30 -2.53 9.19
N PHE A 73 18.30 -2.01 8.48
CA PHE A 73 18.09 -1.09 7.37
C PHE A 73 18.90 -1.55 6.17
N ALA A 74 18.30 -1.53 4.98
CA ALA A 74 18.93 -1.88 3.70
C ALA A 74 18.53 -0.88 2.62
N GLU A 75 19.35 -0.78 1.58
CA GLU A 75 19.09 0.13 0.44
C GLU A 75 18.19 -0.51 -0.61
N ARG A 76 18.24 -1.84 -0.75
CA ARG A 76 17.51 -2.57 -1.79
C ARG A 76 16.23 -3.18 -1.24
N GLY A 77 15.10 -2.91 -1.90
CA GLY A 77 13.81 -3.50 -1.52
C GLY A 77 13.79 -5.03 -1.62
N SER A 78 14.53 -5.59 -2.58
CA SER A 78 14.69 -7.05 -2.73
C SER A 78 15.23 -7.75 -1.49
N ASP A 79 15.99 -7.05 -0.65
CA ASP A 79 16.55 -7.64 0.57
C ASP A 79 15.44 -8.02 1.56
N ALA A 80 14.35 -7.24 1.66
CA ALA A 80 13.19 -7.60 2.47
C ALA A 80 12.46 -8.85 1.94
N CYS A 81 12.51 -9.09 0.63
CA CYS A 81 11.85 -10.24 0.02
C CYS A 81 12.53 -11.57 0.36
N VAL A 82 13.83 -11.57 0.63
CA VAL A 82 14.61 -12.80 0.87
C VAL A 82 15.09 -12.96 2.32
N ASP A 83 15.02 -11.92 3.15
CA ASP A 83 15.53 -11.95 4.52
C ASP A 83 14.71 -12.91 5.41
N GLU A 84 15.34 -13.91 6.01
CA GLU A 84 14.69 -14.94 6.84
C GLU A 84 13.98 -14.38 8.08
N ARG A 85 14.35 -13.18 8.53
CA ARG A 85 13.69 -12.50 9.65
C ARG A 85 12.33 -11.90 9.27
N VAL A 86 12.07 -11.73 7.97
CA VAL A 86 10.84 -11.15 7.44
C VAL A 86 9.84 -12.25 7.15
N GLU A 87 8.65 -12.16 7.76
CA GLU A 87 7.52 -13.06 7.50
C GLU A 87 6.56 -12.49 6.46
N VAL A 88 6.38 -11.15 6.45
CA VAL A 88 5.47 -10.46 5.52
C VAL A 88 6.17 -9.23 4.96
N VAL A 89 6.08 -9.05 3.67
CA VAL A 89 6.58 -7.85 2.98
C VAL A 89 5.48 -6.81 2.85
N VAL A 90 5.78 -5.55 3.15
CA VAL A 90 4.91 -4.40 2.89
C VAL A 90 5.60 -3.51 1.87
N GLU A 91 5.03 -3.39 0.68
CA GLU A 91 5.57 -2.62 -0.44
C GLU A 91 4.89 -1.25 -0.51
N ALA A 92 5.65 -0.19 -0.29
CA ALA A 92 5.16 1.20 -0.20
C ALA A 92 6.04 2.22 -0.94
N THR A 93 6.69 1.82 -2.04
CA THR A 93 7.60 2.71 -2.77
C THR A 93 6.89 3.76 -3.63
N GLY A 94 5.70 3.47 -4.17
CA GLY A 94 5.00 4.30 -5.13
C GLY A 94 5.59 4.26 -6.56
N ASP A 95 6.60 3.43 -6.81
CA ASP A 95 7.14 3.16 -8.15
C ASP A 95 6.56 1.84 -8.66
N SER A 96 5.80 1.88 -9.75
CA SER A 96 5.09 0.70 -10.27
C SER A 96 6.03 -0.42 -10.72
N GLY A 97 7.16 -0.07 -11.35
CA GLY A 97 8.14 -1.05 -11.81
C GLY A 97 8.84 -1.74 -10.64
N ALA A 98 9.28 -0.96 -9.66
CA ALA A 98 9.87 -1.49 -8.42
C ALA A 98 8.87 -2.36 -7.64
N GLY A 99 7.62 -1.89 -7.50
CA GLY A 99 6.56 -2.64 -6.80
C GLY A 99 6.29 -4.00 -7.41
N ILE A 100 6.21 -4.09 -8.74
CA ILE A 100 6.05 -5.36 -9.46
C ILE A 100 7.26 -6.28 -9.23
N ALA A 101 8.48 -5.74 -9.32
CA ALA A 101 9.70 -6.52 -9.11
C ALA A 101 9.79 -7.06 -7.67
N HIS A 102 9.46 -6.24 -6.67
CA HIS A 102 9.41 -6.64 -5.27
C HIS A 102 8.34 -7.71 -5.03
N ALA A 103 7.15 -7.55 -5.63
CA ALA A 103 6.09 -8.54 -5.51
C ALA A 103 6.52 -9.91 -6.07
N LEU A 104 7.10 -9.94 -7.26
CA LEU A 104 7.60 -11.18 -7.86
C LEU A 104 8.70 -11.81 -7.02
N ALA A 105 9.62 -11.01 -6.47
CA ALA A 105 10.67 -11.49 -5.58
C ALA A 105 10.11 -12.08 -4.28
N ALA A 106 9.16 -11.42 -3.63
CA ALA A 106 8.51 -11.91 -2.42
C ALA A 106 7.75 -13.23 -2.67
N ILE A 107 6.94 -13.27 -3.75
CA ILE A 107 6.21 -14.47 -4.17
C ILE A 107 7.17 -15.62 -4.46
N GLY A 108 8.25 -15.37 -5.20
CA GLY A 108 9.27 -16.36 -5.49
C GLY A 108 10.01 -16.88 -4.26
N ALA A 109 10.11 -16.07 -3.21
CA ALA A 109 10.68 -16.46 -1.91
C ALA A 109 9.63 -17.09 -0.95
N GLY A 110 8.40 -17.31 -1.41
CA GLY A 110 7.33 -17.89 -0.58
C GLY A 110 6.79 -16.94 0.50
N LYS A 111 6.95 -15.62 0.33
CA LYS A 111 6.53 -14.64 1.34
C LYS A 111 5.25 -13.92 0.94
N PRO A 112 4.27 -13.82 1.88
CA PRO A 112 3.13 -12.93 1.73
C PRO A 112 3.57 -11.48 1.49
N ILE A 113 2.82 -10.79 0.64
CA ILE A 113 3.06 -9.37 0.37
C ILE A 113 1.78 -8.55 0.49
N VAL A 114 1.89 -7.40 1.15
CA VAL A 114 0.87 -6.36 1.21
C VAL A 114 1.30 -5.22 0.30
N MET A 115 0.55 -5.01 -0.77
CA MET A 115 0.81 -3.99 -1.77
C MET A 115 0.10 -2.69 -1.37
N VAL A 116 0.88 -1.70 -0.97
CA VAL A 116 0.39 -0.33 -0.75
C VAL A 116 0.51 0.49 -2.03
N ASN A 117 1.40 0.08 -2.92
CA ASN A 117 1.68 0.70 -4.21
C ASN A 117 0.54 0.40 -5.19
N VAL A 118 -0.49 1.24 -5.16
CA VAL A 118 -1.68 1.08 -6.00
C VAL A 118 -1.38 1.19 -7.49
N GLU A 119 -0.31 1.90 -7.87
CA GLU A 119 0.15 2.02 -9.25
C GLU A 119 0.67 0.67 -9.79
N ALA A 120 1.40 -0.07 -8.97
CA ALA A 120 1.86 -1.42 -9.31
C ALA A 120 0.69 -2.40 -9.40
N ASP A 121 -0.25 -2.32 -8.47
CA ASP A 121 -1.44 -3.17 -8.47
C ASP A 121 -2.35 -2.88 -9.67
N ALA A 122 -2.61 -1.62 -9.97
CA ALA A 122 -3.39 -1.22 -11.13
C ALA A 122 -2.80 -1.72 -12.46
N LEU A 123 -1.46 -1.76 -12.54
CA LEU A 123 -0.74 -2.21 -13.74
C LEU A 123 -0.69 -3.74 -13.86
N ALA A 124 -0.42 -4.44 -12.77
CA ALA A 124 -0.13 -5.88 -12.81
C ALA A 124 -0.82 -6.71 -11.72
N GLY A 125 -1.72 -6.14 -10.92
CA GLY A 125 -2.35 -6.81 -9.78
C GLY A 125 -2.96 -8.17 -10.09
N PRO A 126 -3.80 -8.33 -11.14
CA PRO A 126 -4.37 -9.64 -11.49
C PRO A 126 -3.30 -10.69 -11.81
N PHE A 127 -2.22 -10.30 -12.48
CA PHE A 127 -1.09 -11.18 -12.78
C PHE A 127 -0.33 -11.57 -11.51
N LEU A 128 -0.05 -10.62 -10.63
CA LEU A 128 0.65 -10.86 -9.36
C LEU A 128 -0.19 -11.75 -8.44
N ALA A 129 -1.50 -11.51 -8.36
CA ALA A 129 -2.42 -12.34 -7.60
C ALA A 129 -2.49 -13.79 -8.12
N ALA A 130 -2.45 -13.99 -9.44
CA ALA A 130 -2.37 -15.33 -10.04
C ALA A 130 -1.06 -16.02 -9.65
N LYS A 131 0.08 -15.33 -9.75
CA LYS A 131 1.40 -15.86 -9.35
C LYS A 131 1.47 -16.20 -7.86
N ALA A 132 0.91 -15.37 -7.00
CA ALA A 132 0.85 -15.64 -5.56
C ALA A 132 0.01 -16.88 -5.26
N ARG A 133 -1.13 -17.05 -5.95
CA ARG A 133 -1.99 -18.25 -5.82
C ARG A 133 -1.24 -19.51 -6.27
N GLU A 134 -0.52 -19.45 -7.40
CA GLU A 134 0.32 -20.56 -7.88
C GLU A 134 1.39 -20.94 -6.85
N ALA A 135 1.99 -19.97 -6.19
CA ALA A 135 3.01 -20.16 -5.16
C ALA A 135 2.43 -20.50 -3.77
N GLY A 136 1.11 -20.45 -3.57
CA GLY A 136 0.48 -20.69 -2.27
C GLY A 136 0.73 -19.60 -1.24
N VAL A 137 1.04 -18.36 -1.66
CA VAL A 137 1.26 -17.22 -0.78
C VAL A 137 0.17 -16.16 -0.92
N ILE A 138 0.05 -15.30 0.08
CA ILE A 138 -0.94 -14.22 0.08
C ILE A 138 -0.36 -13.01 -0.66
N TYR A 139 -1.11 -12.52 -1.65
CA TYR A 139 -0.98 -11.19 -2.22
C TYR A 139 -2.21 -10.39 -1.83
N SER A 140 -2.04 -9.26 -1.16
CA SER A 140 -3.14 -8.42 -0.70
C SER A 140 -2.83 -6.96 -0.97
N LEU A 141 -3.85 -6.18 -1.30
CA LEU A 141 -3.80 -4.73 -1.15
C LEU A 141 -3.76 -4.36 0.34
N ALA A 142 -3.24 -3.17 0.65
CA ALA A 142 -3.28 -2.65 2.00
C ALA A 142 -4.73 -2.49 2.47
N TYR A 143 -5.11 -3.17 3.55
CA TYR A 143 -6.45 -3.09 4.11
C TYR A 143 -6.71 -1.66 4.61
N GLY A 144 -7.91 -1.16 4.28
CA GLY A 144 -8.29 0.24 4.55
C GLY A 144 -8.23 1.14 3.32
N ASP A 145 -7.54 0.74 2.25
CA ASP A 145 -7.66 1.41 0.96
C ASP A 145 -8.96 0.99 0.23
N GLN A 146 -9.46 1.86 -0.61
CA GLN A 146 -10.79 1.71 -1.22
C GLN A 146 -10.94 0.43 -2.04
N PRO A 147 -9.98 0.03 -2.89
CA PRO A 147 -10.09 -1.21 -3.65
C PRO A 147 -10.23 -2.44 -2.76
N ALA A 148 -9.47 -2.52 -1.67
CA ALA A 148 -9.52 -3.64 -0.74
C ALA A 148 -10.88 -3.72 -0.03
N LEU A 149 -11.40 -2.58 0.45
CA LEU A 149 -12.71 -2.50 1.11
C LEU A 149 -13.86 -2.85 0.16
N ILE A 150 -13.80 -2.38 -1.08
CA ILE A 150 -14.82 -2.70 -2.10
C ILE A 150 -14.78 -4.19 -2.41
N ALA A 151 -13.60 -4.78 -2.59
CA ALA A 151 -13.45 -6.20 -2.87
C ALA A 151 -14.03 -7.07 -1.75
N GLU A 152 -13.76 -6.71 -0.48
CA GLU A 152 -14.33 -7.42 0.68
C GLU A 152 -15.86 -7.35 0.71
N MET A 153 -16.44 -6.16 0.48
CA MET A 153 -17.90 -6.00 0.44
C MET A 153 -18.54 -6.78 -0.70
N VAL A 154 -17.89 -6.83 -1.87
CA VAL A 154 -18.35 -7.63 -3.01
C VAL A 154 -18.31 -9.13 -2.70
N ASP A 155 -17.22 -9.59 -2.10
CA ASP A 155 -17.07 -10.99 -1.71
C ASP A 155 -18.11 -11.39 -0.66
N TRP A 156 -18.30 -10.55 0.37
CA TRP A 156 -19.35 -10.76 1.36
C TRP A 156 -20.75 -10.85 0.74
N ALA A 157 -21.10 -9.91 -0.14
CA ALA A 157 -22.41 -9.89 -0.77
C ALA A 157 -22.64 -11.15 -1.64
N ARG A 158 -21.64 -11.56 -2.43
CA ARG A 158 -21.70 -12.76 -3.25
C ARG A 158 -21.80 -14.03 -2.40
N SER A 159 -21.03 -14.10 -1.31
CA SER A 159 -21.07 -15.22 -0.37
C SER A 159 -22.42 -15.34 0.35
N ALA A 160 -23.14 -14.23 0.52
CA ALA A 160 -24.50 -14.19 1.03
C ALA A 160 -25.59 -14.45 -0.03
N GLY A 161 -25.19 -14.76 -1.26
CA GLY A 161 -26.10 -15.09 -2.36
C GLY A 161 -26.65 -13.88 -3.14
N PHE A 162 -26.13 -12.67 -2.91
CA PHE A 162 -26.56 -11.48 -3.64
C PHE A 162 -25.86 -11.36 -5.00
N PHE A 163 -26.60 -10.94 -5.99
CA PHE A 163 -26.03 -10.52 -7.27
C PHE A 163 -25.51 -9.08 -7.13
N VAL A 164 -24.22 -8.89 -7.40
CA VAL A 164 -23.59 -7.57 -7.37
C VAL A 164 -23.57 -7.01 -8.79
N ALA A 165 -24.47 -6.08 -9.08
CA ALA A 165 -24.57 -5.44 -10.40
C ALA A 165 -23.45 -4.43 -10.65
N ALA A 166 -23.05 -3.69 -9.62
CA ALA A 166 -21.96 -2.72 -9.68
C ALA A 166 -21.36 -2.50 -8.28
N ALA A 167 -20.09 -2.20 -8.24
CA ALA A 167 -19.39 -1.78 -7.02
C ALA A 167 -18.39 -0.68 -7.36
N GLY A 168 -18.26 0.30 -6.46
CA GLY A 168 -17.37 1.43 -6.69
C GLY A 168 -17.40 2.43 -5.56
N LYS A 169 -16.57 3.47 -5.70
CA LYS A 169 -16.50 4.60 -4.77
C LYS A 169 -17.16 5.83 -5.39
N GLY A 170 -18.09 6.44 -4.67
CA GLY A 170 -18.58 7.76 -5.00
C GLY A 170 -17.53 8.83 -4.67
N THR A 171 -17.19 9.67 -5.65
CA THR A 171 -16.33 10.84 -5.46
C THR A 171 -17.01 12.08 -5.99
N LYS A 172 -16.68 13.24 -5.41
CA LYS A 172 -17.14 14.50 -5.93
C LYS A 172 -16.53 14.71 -7.31
N TYR A 173 -17.37 14.69 -8.34
CA TYR A 173 -17.01 14.95 -9.70
C TYR A 173 -17.42 16.36 -10.10
N LEU A 174 -16.53 17.09 -10.78
CA LEU A 174 -16.81 18.38 -11.38
C LEU A 174 -16.40 18.33 -12.86
N PRO A 175 -17.26 18.78 -13.80
CA PRO A 175 -16.94 18.80 -15.23
C PRO A 175 -15.60 19.48 -15.55
N ALA A 176 -15.22 20.50 -14.77
CA ALA A 176 -13.94 21.18 -14.90
C ALA A 176 -12.73 20.26 -14.77
N TYR A 177 -12.87 19.10 -14.08
CA TYR A 177 -11.75 18.16 -13.90
C TYR A 177 -11.34 17.45 -15.18
N HIS A 178 -12.17 17.41 -16.21
CA HIS A 178 -11.82 16.82 -17.51
C HIS A 178 -10.67 17.54 -18.23
N THR A 179 -10.53 18.84 -18.00
CA THR A 179 -9.56 19.70 -18.67
C THR A 179 -8.40 20.08 -17.76
N VAL A 180 -8.35 19.57 -16.53
CA VAL A 180 -7.29 19.89 -15.58
C VAL A 180 -5.96 19.27 -16.06
N THR A 181 -4.96 20.13 -16.17
CA THR A 181 -3.58 19.74 -16.44
C THR A 181 -2.81 19.53 -15.13
N PRO A 182 -1.64 18.85 -15.16
CA PRO A 182 -0.79 18.70 -13.97
C PRO A 182 -0.43 20.01 -13.29
N ASP A 183 -0.24 21.06 -14.08
CA ASP A 183 0.16 22.37 -13.55
C ASP A 183 -1.02 23.15 -12.96
N GLY A 184 -2.23 22.91 -13.47
CA GLY A 184 -3.46 23.58 -13.01
C GLY A 184 -4.21 22.84 -11.91
N VAL A 185 -3.84 21.60 -11.57
CA VAL A 185 -4.58 20.78 -10.60
C VAL A 185 -4.60 21.38 -9.20
N TRP A 186 -3.57 22.13 -8.84
CA TRP A 186 -3.39 22.68 -7.50
C TRP A 186 -4.43 23.71 -7.11
N GLU A 187 -4.92 24.50 -8.07
CA GLU A 187 -5.98 25.48 -7.85
C GLU A 187 -7.27 24.82 -7.35
N HIS A 188 -7.58 23.63 -7.84
CA HIS A 188 -8.74 22.86 -7.40
C HIS A 188 -8.61 22.30 -5.97
N TYR A 189 -7.39 22.25 -5.44
CA TYR A 189 -7.09 21.88 -4.05
C TYR A 189 -6.89 23.11 -3.15
N GLY A 190 -7.05 24.32 -3.68
CA GLY A 190 -6.81 25.56 -2.95
C GLY A 190 -5.33 25.79 -2.60
N LEU A 191 -4.43 25.21 -3.38
CA LEU A 191 -2.99 25.30 -3.19
C LEU A 191 -2.34 25.96 -4.41
N THR A 192 -1.27 26.71 -4.17
CA THR A 192 -0.37 27.11 -5.24
C THR A 192 0.60 25.96 -5.59
N ALA A 193 1.15 25.96 -6.80
CA ALA A 193 2.15 24.97 -7.20
C ALA A 193 3.38 24.98 -6.28
N GLU A 194 3.73 26.14 -5.71
CA GLU A 194 4.85 26.27 -4.76
C GLU A 194 4.52 25.68 -3.38
N GLU A 195 3.31 25.91 -2.88
CA GLU A 195 2.84 25.30 -1.62
C GLU A 195 2.77 23.79 -1.74
N ALA A 196 2.27 23.29 -2.89
CA ALA A 196 2.23 21.86 -3.17
C ALA A 196 3.64 21.23 -3.21
N LYS A 197 4.62 21.89 -3.84
CA LYS A 197 6.02 21.45 -3.82
C LYS A 197 6.62 21.45 -2.42
N LYS A 198 6.37 22.50 -1.63
CA LYS A 198 6.83 22.58 -0.23
C LYS A 198 6.21 21.50 0.65
N ALA A 199 4.96 21.18 0.43
CA ALA A 199 4.25 20.10 1.14
C ALA A 199 4.67 18.69 0.66
N ARG A 200 5.61 18.57 -0.27
CA ARG A 200 6.07 17.31 -0.88
C ARG A 200 4.93 16.48 -1.47
N HIS A 201 3.93 17.13 -2.01
CA HIS A 201 2.93 16.43 -2.82
C HIS A 201 3.58 16.06 -4.15
N GLU A 202 3.67 14.77 -4.43
CA GLU A 202 4.14 14.30 -5.73
C GLU A 202 3.04 14.54 -6.78
N LEU A 203 3.35 15.30 -7.82
CA LEU A 203 2.46 15.60 -8.95
C LEU A 203 1.89 14.32 -9.58
N ALA A 204 2.70 13.27 -9.65
CA ALA A 204 2.28 11.97 -10.18
C ALA A 204 1.10 11.35 -9.40
N ASN A 205 1.11 11.42 -8.07
CA ASN A 205 0.05 10.85 -7.24
C ASN A 205 -1.27 11.61 -7.36
N VAL A 206 -1.20 12.93 -7.50
CA VAL A 206 -2.40 13.76 -7.70
C VAL A 206 -2.98 13.55 -9.09
N GLN A 207 -2.14 13.41 -10.13
CA GLN A 207 -2.58 13.08 -11.49
C GLN A 207 -3.20 11.70 -11.59
N PHE A 208 -2.66 10.72 -10.88
CA PHE A 208 -3.19 9.37 -10.88
C PHE A 208 -4.62 9.35 -10.33
N VAL A 209 -4.87 9.99 -9.20
CA VAL A 209 -6.21 10.10 -8.62
C VAL A 209 -7.19 10.83 -9.56
N SER A 210 -6.76 11.91 -10.22
CA SER A 210 -7.61 12.64 -11.18
C SER A 210 -7.86 11.86 -12.48
N ARG A 211 -6.87 11.09 -12.99
CA ARG A 211 -7.04 10.24 -14.17
C ARG A 211 -7.94 9.04 -13.94
N TRP A 212 -7.91 8.44 -12.76
CA TRP A 212 -8.86 7.37 -12.41
C TRP A 212 -10.31 7.84 -12.51
N HIS A 213 -10.57 9.09 -12.14
CA HIS A 213 -11.89 9.69 -12.28
C HIS A 213 -12.30 9.87 -13.76
N GLN A 214 -11.32 10.10 -14.66
CA GLN A 214 -11.58 10.27 -16.10
C GLN A 214 -11.83 8.94 -16.84
N ILE A 215 -11.23 7.83 -16.41
CA ILE A 215 -11.42 6.52 -17.05
C ILE A 215 -12.82 5.97 -16.76
N GLY A 216 -13.33 6.16 -15.54
CA GLY A 216 -14.69 5.70 -15.17
C GLY A 216 -15.80 6.38 -15.94
N ASP A 217 -15.55 7.56 -16.51
CA ASP A 217 -16.58 8.39 -17.17
C ASP A 217 -16.62 8.18 -18.70
N ARG A 218 -15.54 7.67 -19.30
CA ARG A 218 -15.51 7.42 -20.76
C ARG A 218 -16.40 6.24 -21.20
N ASP A 219 -16.67 5.31 -20.30
CA ASP A 219 -17.45 4.11 -20.60
C ASP A 219 -18.91 4.19 -20.13
N GLY A 220 -19.39 5.40 -19.78
CA GLY A 220 -20.82 5.68 -19.49
C GLY A 220 -21.39 4.96 -18.27
N GLY A 221 -20.56 4.43 -17.41
CA GLY A 221 -20.96 3.75 -16.18
C GLY A 221 -19.84 3.74 -15.19
N GLY A 222 -19.95 4.59 -14.16
CA GLY A 222 -18.99 4.66 -13.08
C GLY A 222 -18.87 3.32 -12.35
N GLY A 223 -17.80 2.62 -12.60
CA GLY A 223 -17.47 1.42 -11.87
C GLY A 223 -16.57 0.53 -12.71
N GLN A 224 -15.37 0.25 -12.22
CA GLN A 224 -14.65 -0.91 -12.72
C GLN A 224 -15.50 -2.15 -12.44
N CYS A 225 -16.08 -2.69 -13.50
CA CYS A 225 -16.75 -3.98 -13.42
C CYS A 225 -15.67 -5.04 -13.14
N LEU A 226 -15.61 -5.54 -11.92
CA LEU A 226 -14.85 -6.74 -11.60
C LEU A 226 -15.48 -7.89 -12.38
N ARG A 227 -15.05 -8.12 -13.63
CA ARG A 227 -15.39 -9.33 -14.35
C ARG A 227 -14.57 -10.49 -13.76
N SER A 228 -15.28 -11.45 -13.25
CA SER A 228 -14.77 -12.76 -12.81
C SER A 228 -14.17 -13.54 -13.97
#